data_72014b7b63d7196c8a68bad0c6b5d4c8
#
_entry.id   72014b7b63d7196c8a68bad0c6b5d4c8
#
_cell.length_a   1.000
_cell.length_b   1.000
_cell.length_c   1.000
_cell.angle_alpha   90.00
_cell.angle_beta   90.00
_cell.angle_gamma   90.00
#
_symmetry.space_group_name_H-M   'P 1'
#
loop_
_entity.id
_entity.type
_entity.pdbx_description
1 polymer ?
#
loop_
_entity_poly.entity_id
_entity_poly.type
_entity_poly.pdbx_seq_one_letter_code
_entity_poly.pdbx_strand_id
1 'polypeptide(L)'
;MAFREFSALFAGKSQQVAARALFASLITDGKVLLVGAHGAFKSSMIRALSSLISTKYAVAEKEFSDVREVKEALSSAASKLGVNLEELERNLVYGVNMKYGDAFGVKKLTLEIDEAYHEEAPRLKECGFSVKEEVRRLPSFVMLVSPSDEIQDYVGHPVTSKVLRGDWPPHLEKENSIAHAPFILLDEMFVNPKLAAAMHTFVNEKEIHYPGLGTIRTDYLLFAAATNPVNENYQTNPNLRNMATLDRFTICAFVSTPDSRSVEETIRKLEILKDVPPLIDEKTIFSARSEVEKMPIEKDAEQKLMLLADVLDSCFFSTAQLERRERGTSPFLIQHECSLCVFKDTCLARFASVSTTRFVISVKKVAKAVAYLSGKQKAEMEDVAAAIFYVLPHRAKWSEDFIEENGGNVQRAVVGLLERFSYFLRKYEQDVKRVVEASEKGDVTTLLTILGLNPNAPKEAVGDVAFVKALADQALKRAEATLLKHRDFLNDKKKEATRQFLETAGDEETLAGVELTRQ
;
A
#
# COMPACT_ATOMS: atom_id res chain seq x y z
N MET A 1 -6.68 -3.36 -22.67
CA MET A 1 -8.03 -3.86 -23.05
C MET A 1 -8.74 -4.45 -21.82
N ALA A 2 -8.24 -5.52 -21.24
CA ALA A 2 -8.87 -6.21 -20.09
C ALA A 2 -9.19 -5.33 -18.86
N PHE A 3 -8.37 -4.35 -18.55
CA PHE A 3 -8.67 -3.39 -17.48
C PHE A 3 -9.96 -2.58 -17.75
N ARG A 4 -10.18 -2.14 -18.98
CA ARG A 4 -11.40 -1.40 -19.35
C ARG A 4 -12.62 -2.30 -19.26
N GLU A 5 -12.50 -3.54 -19.68
CA GLU A 5 -13.55 -4.54 -19.61
C GLU A 5 -13.92 -4.87 -18.17
N PHE A 6 -12.92 -5.07 -17.29
CA PHE A 6 -13.16 -5.30 -15.87
C PHE A 6 -13.88 -4.11 -15.21
N SER A 7 -13.39 -2.88 -15.43
CA SER A 7 -14.02 -1.69 -14.89
C SER A 7 -15.45 -1.49 -15.40
N ALA A 8 -15.73 -1.86 -16.65
CA ALA A 8 -17.04 -1.73 -17.28
C ALA A 8 -18.09 -2.74 -16.75
N LEU A 9 -17.67 -3.79 -16.02
CA LEU A 9 -18.59 -4.70 -15.35
C LEU A 9 -19.44 -3.99 -14.28
N PHE A 10 -18.91 -2.93 -13.68
CA PHE A 10 -19.52 -2.21 -12.58
C PHE A 10 -20.10 -0.89 -13.08
N ALA A 11 -21.43 -0.71 -12.92
CA ALA A 11 -22.13 0.48 -13.43
C ALA A 11 -21.96 1.71 -12.53
N GLY A 12 -21.75 1.52 -11.22
CA GLY A 12 -21.57 2.62 -10.27
C GLY A 12 -20.18 3.26 -10.35
N LYS A 13 -20.10 4.58 -10.30
CA LYS A 13 -18.82 5.32 -10.35
C LYS A 13 -17.84 4.91 -9.25
N SER A 14 -18.33 4.73 -8.03
CA SER A 14 -17.50 4.29 -6.89
C SER A 14 -16.91 2.90 -7.12
N GLN A 15 -17.72 1.98 -7.67
CA GLN A 15 -17.28 0.63 -8.02
C GLN A 15 -16.23 0.63 -9.13
N GLN A 16 -16.38 1.51 -10.13
CA GLN A 16 -15.37 1.68 -11.19
C GLN A 16 -14.04 2.21 -10.64
N VAL A 17 -14.08 3.14 -9.69
CA VAL A 17 -12.88 3.63 -8.99
C VAL A 17 -12.21 2.50 -8.20
N ALA A 18 -12.99 1.69 -7.49
CA ALA A 18 -12.47 0.54 -6.76
C ALA A 18 -11.91 -0.55 -7.70
N ALA A 19 -12.57 -0.80 -8.84
CA ALA A 19 -12.06 -1.70 -9.86
C ALA A 19 -10.69 -1.26 -10.41
N ARG A 20 -10.49 0.05 -10.60
CA ARG A 20 -9.18 0.62 -10.98
C ARG A 20 -8.14 0.39 -9.89
N ALA A 21 -8.50 0.62 -8.63
CA ALA A 21 -7.63 0.39 -7.49
C ALA A 21 -7.20 -1.09 -7.39
N LEU A 22 -8.13 -2.03 -7.59
CA LEU A 22 -7.84 -3.46 -7.61
C LEU A 22 -6.86 -3.84 -8.73
N PHE A 23 -7.06 -3.30 -9.93
CA PHE A 23 -6.16 -3.58 -11.05
C PHE A 23 -4.77 -2.94 -10.84
N ALA A 24 -4.71 -1.72 -10.33
CA ALA A 24 -3.45 -1.08 -9.96
C ALA A 24 -2.73 -1.88 -8.85
N SER A 25 -3.47 -2.41 -7.87
CA SER A 25 -2.92 -3.30 -6.85
C SER A 25 -2.38 -4.60 -7.46
N LEU A 26 -3.11 -5.21 -8.38
CA LEU A 26 -2.72 -6.46 -9.04
C LEU A 26 -1.39 -6.35 -9.78
N ILE A 27 -1.14 -5.23 -10.45
CA ILE A 27 0.12 -4.99 -11.20
C ILE A 27 1.21 -4.30 -10.36
N THR A 28 1.02 -4.21 -9.05
CA THR A 28 2.04 -3.76 -8.08
C THR A 28 2.38 -4.89 -7.10
N ASP A 29 2.04 -4.75 -5.84
CA ASP A 29 2.34 -5.74 -4.79
C ASP A 29 1.10 -6.50 -4.29
N GLY A 30 -0.06 -6.26 -4.89
CA GLY A 30 -1.27 -7.02 -4.65
C GLY A 30 -1.92 -6.81 -3.28
N LYS A 31 -1.77 -5.63 -2.64
CA LYS A 31 -2.30 -5.37 -1.29
C LYS A 31 -3.31 -4.23 -1.30
N VAL A 32 -4.59 -4.55 -1.03
CA VAL A 32 -5.68 -3.56 -1.10
C VAL A 32 -6.61 -3.64 0.10
N LEU A 33 -6.99 -2.47 0.62
CA LEU A 33 -8.05 -2.30 1.60
C LEU A 33 -9.30 -1.75 0.92
N LEU A 34 -10.41 -2.46 1.03
CA LEU A 34 -11.72 -2.03 0.52
C LEU A 34 -12.57 -1.54 1.69
N VAL A 35 -12.94 -0.28 1.69
CA VAL A 35 -13.82 0.33 2.71
C VAL A 35 -15.18 0.62 2.11
N GLY A 36 -16.22 -0.01 2.62
CA GLY A 36 -17.56 0.20 2.06
C GLY A 36 -18.63 -0.65 2.72
N ALA A 37 -19.87 -0.18 2.63
CA ALA A 37 -21.03 -0.84 3.20
C ALA A 37 -21.27 -2.26 2.63
N HIS A 38 -22.11 -3.03 3.31
CA HIS A 38 -22.61 -4.29 2.77
C HIS A 38 -23.36 -4.04 1.45
N GLY A 39 -23.28 -4.98 0.51
CA GLY A 39 -23.93 -4.84 -0.80
C GLY A 39 -23.18 -3.93 -1.80
N ALA A 40 -22.01 -3.39 -1.46
CA ALA A 40 -21.20 -2.57 -2.36
C ALA A 40 -20.40 -3.37 -3.41
N PHE A 41 -20.67 -4.65 -3.60
CA PHE A 41 -20.02 -5.57 -4.54
C PHE A 41 -18.53 -5.89 -4.25
N LYS A 42 -18.01 -5.65 -3.05
CA LYS A 42 -16.60 -5.91 -2.71
C LYS A 42 -16.16 -7.35 -3.06
N SER A 43 -16.91 -8.35 -2.57
CA SER A 43 -16.62 -9.77 -2.83
C SER A 43 -16.80 -10.15 -4.31
N SER A 44 -17.82 -9.57 -4.97
CA SER A 44 -18.06 -9.80 -6.40
C SER A 44 -16.94 -9.25 -7.28
N MET A 45 -16.31 -8.13 -6.89
CA MET A 45 -15.16 -7.58 -7.62
C MET A 45 -13.97 -8.53 -7.60
N ILE A 46 -13.66 -9.13 -6.47
CA ILE A 46 -12.53 -10.07 -6.36
C ILE A 46 -12.80 -11.32 -7.18
N ARG A 47 -14.02 -11.91 -7.06
CA ARG A 47 -14.42 -13.07 -7.85
C ARG A 47 -14.45 -12.80 -9.35
N ALA A 48 -14.94 -11.62 -9.76
CA ALA A 48 -14.93 -11.22 -11.16
C ALA A 48 -13.50 -11.04 -11.68
N LEU A 49 -12.63 -10.40 -10.90
CA LEU A 49 -11.23 -10.18 -11.30
C LEU A 49 -10.50 -11.52 -11.46
N SER A 50 -10.62 -12.43 -10.49
CA SER A 50 -9.98 -13.74 -10.57
C SER A 50 -10.50 -14.56 -11.77
N SER A 51 -11.80 -14.47 -12.08
CA SER A 51 -12.42 -15.22 -13.19
C SER A 51 -11.97 -14.74 -14.58
N LEU A 52 -11.48 -13.52 -14.70
CA LEU A 52 -10.93 -12.98 -15.95
C LEU A 52 -9.51 -13.45 -16.25
N ILE A 53 -8.85 -14.07 -15.29
CA ILE A 53 -7.46 -14.46 -15.39
C ILE A 53 -7.36 -15.97 -15.47
N SER A 54 -6.59 -16.45 -16.43
CA SER A 54 -6.27 -17.86 -16.59
C SER A 54 -4.82 -18.14 -16.21
N THR A 55 -4.60 -19.37 -15.78
CA THR A 55 -3.27 -19.91 -15.59
C THR A 55 -3.17 -21.30 -16.21
N LYS A 56 -1.97 -21.72 -16.52
CA LYS A 56 -1.68 -23.06 -16.97
C LYS A 56 -1.41 -23.94 -15.77
N TYR A 57 -2.10 -25.05 -15.69
CA TYR A 57 -1.85 -26.10 -14.71
C TYR A 57 -1.33 -27.34 -15.41
N ALA A 58 -0.32 -27.95 -14.80
CA ALA A 58 0.07 -29.32 -15.11
C ALA A 58 -0.47 -30.23 -14.01
N VAL A 59 -1.23 -31.23 -14.40
CA VAL A 59 -1.74 -32.27 -13.49
C VAL A 59 -0.93 -33.53 -13.71
N ALA A 60 -0.12 -33.88 -12.72
CA ALA A 60 0.71 -35.10 -12.74
C ALA A 60 0.11 -36.15 -11.82
N GLU A 61 -0.28 -37.28 -12.37
CA GLU A 61 -0.95 -38.38 -11.67
C GLU A 61 -0.18 -39.69 -11.78
N LYS A 62 -0.12 -40.45 -10.68
CA LYS A 62 0.45 -41.79 -10.64
C LYS A 62 -0.25 -42.63 -9.58
N GLU A 63 -0.47 -43.91 -9.92
CA GLU A 63 -1.03 -44.92 -9.02
C GLU A 63 0.04 -45.87 -8.51
N PHE A 64 -0.14 -46.39 -7.29
CA PHE A 64 0.83 -47.19 -6.57
C PHE A 64 0.14 -48.32 -5.80
N SER A 65 0.85 -49.37 -5.56
CA SER A 65 0.41 -50.49 -4.71
C SER A 65 0.90 -50.34 -3.26
N ASP A 66 2.07 -49.73 -3.06
CA ASP A 66 2.70 -49.55 -1.74
C ASP A 66 2.99 -48.08 -1.43
N VAL A 67 2.92 -47.70 -0.14
CA VAL A 67 3.28 -46.39 0.38
C VAL A 67 4.77 -46.07 0.17
N ARG A 68 5.66 -47.04 0.18
CA ARG A 68 7.09 -46.86 -0.07
C ARG A 68 7.36 -46.32 -1.47
N GLU A 69 6.66 -46.89 -2.46
CA GLU A 69 6.73 -46.45 -3.86
C GLU A 69 6.25 -45.00 -4.01
N VAL A 70 5.21 -44.61 -3.24
CA VAL A 70 4.73 -43.21 -3.21
C VAL A 70 5.80 -42.26 -2.70
N LYS A 71 6.51 -42.64 -1.60
CA LYS A 71 7.59 -41.82 -1.03
C LYS A 71 8.78 -41.65 -1.98
N GLU A 72 9.18 -42.74 -2.64
CA GLU A 72 10.24 -42.69 -3.65
C GLU A 72 9.86 -41.81 -4.84
N ALA A 73 8.63 -41.95 -5.32
CA ALA A 73 8.13 -41.13 -6.41
C ALA A 73 8.05 -39.66 -6.02
N LEU A 74 7.66 -39.35 -4.76
CA LEU A 74 7.58 -37.97 -4.25
C LEU A 74 8.98 -37.38 -4.10
N SER A 75 9.96 -38.15 -3.62
CA SER A 75 11.36 -37.72 -3.56
C SER A 75 11.91 -37.39 -4.95
N SER A 76 11.61 -38.25 -5.94
CA SER A 76 11.99 -37.99 -7.32
C SER A 76 11.29 -36.77 -7.91
N ALA A 77 10.02 -36.59 -7.60
CA ALA A 77 9.23 -35.42 -8.04
C ALA A 77 9.78 -34.12 -7.43
N ALA A 78 10.08 -34.11 -6.13
CA ALA A 78 10.68 -32.95 -5.44
C ALA A 78 12.02 -32.54 -6.11
N SER A 79 12.86 -33.49 -6.42
CA SER A 79 14.14 -33.24 -7.12
C SER A 79 13.91 -32.66 -8.53
N LYS A 80 12.92 -33.14 -9.29
CA LYS A 80 12.62 -32.66 -10.65
C LYS A 80 12.00 -31.27 -10.64
N LEU A 81 11.17 -30.97 -9.64
CA LEU A 81 10.57 -29.66 -9.45
C LEU A 81 11.51 -28.64 -8.78
N GLY A 82 12.65 -29.10 -8.21
CA GLY A 82 13.57 -28.22 -7.50
C GLY A 82 13.05 -27.72 -6.16
N VAL A 83 12.15 -28.48 -5.51
CA VAL A 83 11.51 -28.10 -4.24
C VAL A 83 12.02 -28.97 -3.08
N ASN A 84 11.82 -28.49 -1.85
CA ASN A 84 12.17 -29.25 -0.65
C ASN A 84 11.20 -30.42 -0.47
N LEU A 85 11.74 -31.63 -0.25
CA LEU A 85 10.93 -32.85 -0.10
C LEU A 85 10.00 -32.77 1.12
N GLU A 86 10.49 -32.31 2.28
CA GLU A 86 9.66 -32.21 3.49
C GLU A 86 8.50 -31.21 3.31
N GLU A 87 8.76 -30.08 2.63
CA GLU A 87 7.72 -29.11 2.31
C GLU A 87 6.70 -29.70 1.35
N LEU A 88 7.14 -30.48 0.35
CA LEU A 88 6.25 -31.15 -0.59
C LEU A 88 5.42 -32.22 0.10
N GLU A 89 6.02 -33.06 0.96
CA GLU A 89 5.32 -34.07 1.76
C GLU A 89 4.24 -33.47 2.67
N ARG A 90 4.53 -32.29 3.25
CA ARG A 90 3.59 -31.55 4.10
C ARG A 90 2.61 -30.71 3.29
N ASN A 91 2.72 -30.68 1.98
CA ASN A 91 1.93 -29.83 1.07
C ASN A 91 2.09 -28.33 1.35
N LEU A 92 3.30 -27.89 1.68
CA LEU A 92 3.62 -26.48 2.02
C LEU A 92 4.19 -25.69 0.83
N VAL A 93 4.54 -26.36 -0.27
CA VAL A 93 5.08 -25.70 -1.47
C VAL A 93 3.98 -24.90 -2.13
N TYR A 94 4.16 -23.58 -2.26
CA TYR A 94 3.25 -22.77 -3.06
C TYR A 94 3.34 -23.20 -4.54
N GLY A 95 2.24 -23.12 -5.26
CA GLY A 95 2.22 -23.53 -6.67
C GLY A 95 2.16 -25.04 -6.93
N VAL A 96 2.28 -25.85 -5.89
CA VAL A 96 2.09 -27.30 -5.98
C VAL A 96 1.07 -27.73 -4.94
N ASN A 97 -0.05 -28.31 -5.40
CA ASN A 97 -1.07 -28.88 -4.53
C ASN A 97 -1.01 -30.41 -4.63
N MET A 98 -0.57 -31.04 -3.55
CA MET A 98 -0.49 -32.51 -3.46
C MET A 98 -1.79 -33.08 -2.92
N LYS A 99 -2.38 -34.01 -3.66
CA LYS A 99 -3.55 -34.81 -3.27
C LYS A 99 -3.16 -36.28 -3.18
N TYR A 100 -3.43 -36.87 -2.04
CA TYR A 100 -3.19 -38.29 -1.82
C TYR A 100 -4.49 -38.99 -1.47
N GLY A 101 -4.85 -40.01 -2.24
CA GLY A 101 -5.98 -40.89 -2.03
C GLY A 101 -5.53 -42.35 -1.85
N ASP A 102 -6.17 -43.04 -0.91
CA ASP A 102 -6.07 -44.50 -0.77
C ASP A 102 -7.48 -45.08 -0.81
N ALA A 103 -7.81 -45.68 -1.92
CA ALA A 103 -9.13 -46.26 -2.14
C ALA A 103 -8.99 -47.66 -2.75
N PHE A 104 -9.66 -48.64 -2.16
CA PHE A 104 -9.67 -50.02 -2.61
C PHE A 104 -8.29 -50.65 -2.79
N GLY A 105 -7.29 -50.22 -1.98
CA GLY A 105 -5.91 -50.73 -2.06
C GLY A 105 -5.05 -50.06 -3.14
N VAL A 106 -5.62 -49.20 -3.94
CA VAL A 106 -4.87 -48.37 -4.90
C VAL A 106 -4.58 -47.00 -4.28
N LYS A 107 -3.29 -46.68 -4.20
CA LYS A 107 -2.83 -45.38 -3.72
C LYS A 107 -2.61 -44.46 -4.91
N LYS A 108 -3.29 -43.35 -4.93
CA LYS A 108 -3.16 -42.34 -6.00
C LYS A 108 -2.52 -41.07 -5.47
N LEU A 109 -1.45 -40.63 -6.12
CA LEU A 109 -0.81 -39.35 -5.91
C LEU A 109 -1.11 -38.45 -7.10
N THR A 110 -1.65 -37.28 -6.82
CA THR A 110 -1.88 -36.22 -7.80
C THR A 110 -1.13 -34.97 -7.37
N LEU A 111 -0.34 -34.42 -8.26
CA LEU A 111 0.31 -33.11 -8.09
C LEU A 111 -0.33 -32.13 -9.08
N GLU A 112 -1.04 -31.15 -8.57
CA GLU A 112 -1.53 -30.01 -9.36
C GLU A 112 -0.49 -28.89 -9.27
N ILE A 113 0.08 -28.54 -10.41
CA ILE A 113 1.26 -27.66 -10.52
C ILE A 113 0.82 -26.43 -11.32
N ASP A 114 0.94 -25.24 -10.72
CA ASP A 114 0.59 -23.99 -11.36
C ASP A 114 1.74 -23.40 -12.19
N GLU A 115 1.60 -22.16 -12.62
CA GLU A 115 2.54 -21.46 -13.48
C GLU A 115 3.95 -21.36 -12.90
N ALA A 116 4.10 -21.39 -11.55
CA ALA A 116 5.40 -21.24 -10.89
C ALA A 116 6.37 -22.40 -11.20
N TYR A 117 5.83 -23.61 -11.42
CA TYR A 117 6.61 -24.84 -11.71
C TYR A 117 6.17 -25.52 -13.00
N HIS A 118 5.41 -24.82 -13.85
CA HIS A 118 4.85 -25.39 -15.05
C HIS A 118 5.92 -25.87 -16.05
N GLU A 119 7.06 -25.20 -16.12
CA GLU A 119 8.19 -25.54 -17.01
C GLU A 119 8.90 -26.82 -16.57
N GLU A 120 8.90 -27.13 -15.27
CA GLU A 120 9.48 -28.32 -14.68
C GLU A 120 8.54 -29.54 -14.72
N ALA A 121 7.24 -29.31 -14.75
CA ALA A 121 6.21 -30.37 -14.68
C ALA A 121 6.37 -31.47 -15.74
N PRO A 122 6.74 -31.20 -17.00
CA PRO A 122 6.97 -32.29 -18.00
C PRO A 122 8.05 -33.30 -17.59
N ARG A 123 9.03 -32.89 -16.74
CA ARG A 123 10.10 -33.76 -16.24
C ARG A 123 9.58 -34.86 -15.32
N LEU A 124 8.38 -34.71 -14.77
CA LEU A 124 7.73 -35.74 -13.94
C LEU A 124 7.37 -37.01 -14.72
N LYS A 125 7.27 -36.92 -16.04
CA LYS A 125 7.09 -38.11 -16.92
C LYS A 125 8.26 -39.09 -16.76
N GLU A 126 9.48 -38.57 -16.51
CA GLU A 126 10.66 -39.41 -16.26
C GLU A 126 10.54 -40.20 -14.95
N CYS A 127 9.71 -39.73 -14.01
CA CYS A 127 9.39 -40.40 -12.75
C CYS A 127 8.15 -41.31 -12.86
N GLY A 128 7.61 -41.48 -14.08
CA GLY A 128 6.46 -42.32 -14.36
C GLY A 128 5.11 -41.70 -14.03
N PHE A 129 5.03 -40.36 -13.88
CA PHE A 129 3.76 -39.66 -13.80
C PHE A 129 3.13 -39.49 -15.19
N SER A 130 1.81 -39.57 -15.25
CA SER A 130 1.03 -39.09 -16.38
C SER A 130 0.82 -37.59 -16.20
N VAL A 131 1.34 -36.78 -17.11
CA VAL A 131 1.26 -35.31 -17.01
C VAL A 131 0.34 -34.78 -18.09
N LYS A 132 -0.71 -34.06 -17.69
CA LYS A 132 -1.67 -33.38 -18.57
C LYS A 132 -1.61 -31.87 -18.31
N GLU A 133 -1.70 -31.09 -19.37
CA GLU A 133 -1.80 -29.62 -19.25
C GLU A 133 -3.28 -29.23 -19.33
N GLU A 134 -3.65 -28.28 -18.47
CA GLU A 134 -4.99 -27.70 -18.40
C GLU A 134 -4.89 -26.19 -18.27
N VAL A 135 -5.83 -25.47 -18.87
CA VAL A 135 -6.00 -24.04 -18.65
C VAL A 135 -7.20 -23.84 -17.74
N ARG A 136 -6.98 -23.24 -16.59
CA ARG A 136 -8.03 -22.98 -15.59
C ARG A 136 -8.11 -21.50 -15.26
N ARG A 137 -9.28 -21.05 -14.82
CA ARG A 137 -9.43 -19.75 -14.18
C ARG A 137 -8.73 -19.77 -12.82
N LEU A 138 -8.13 -18.64 -12.44
CA LEU A 138 -7.51 -18.53 -11.14
C LEU A 138 -8.56 -18.62 -10.02
N PRO A 139 -8.33 -19.44 -8.99
CA PRO A 139 -9.23 -19.54 -7.86
C PRO A 139 -9.19 -18.27 -6.98
N SER A 140 -10.29 -18.01 -6.27
CA SER A 140 -10.37 -16.95 -5.28
C SER A 140 -10.88 -17.49 -3.95
N PHE A 141 -10.19 -17.12 -2.87
CA PHE A 141 -10.65 -17.35 -1.51
C PHE A 141 -11.36 -16.10 -1.01
N VAL A 142 -12.64 -16.21 -0.71
CA VAL A 142 -13.47 -15.09 -0.23
C VAL A 142 -14.21 -15.55 1.01
N MET A 143 -13.88 -14.98 2.14
CA MET A 143 -14.44 -15.35 3.45
C MET A 143 -14.85 -14.13 4.25
N LEU A 144 -16.02 -14.21 4.91
CA LEU A 144 -16.44 -13.26 5.91
C LEU A 144 -15.82 -13.67 7.25
N VAL A 145 -15.06 -12.77 7.85
CA VAL A 145 -14.36 -13.01 9.11
C VAL A 145 -15.32 -12.92 10.29
N SER A 146 -15.29 -13.92 11.17
CA SER A 146 -15.97 -13.91 12.46
C SER A 146 -15.01 -13.59 13.60
N PRO A 147 -15.48 -12.96 14.71
CA PRO A 147 -14.65 -12.74 15.90
C PRO A 147 -14.10 -14.02 16.55
N SER A 148 -14.74 -15.17 16.29
CA SER A 148 -14.38 -16.48 16.84
C SER A 148 -13.47 -17.30 15.94
N ASP A 149 -13.22 -16.86 14.70
CA ASP A 149 -12.42 -17.64 13.75
C ASP A 149 -10.97 -17.76 14.20
N GLU A 150 -10.38 -18.89 13.90
CA GLU A 150 -8.97 -19.17 14.11
C GLU A 150 -8.20 -19.19 12.77
N ILE A 151 -6.88 -19.09 12.84
CA ILE A 151 -6.02 -19.10 11.64
C ILE A 151 -6.21 -20.38 10.81
N GLN A 152 -6.55 -21.47 11.44
CA GLN A 152 -6.79 -22.77 10.79
C GLN A 152 -7.95 -22.75 9.81
N ASP A 153 -8.99 -21.95 10.10
CA ASP A 153 -10.18 -21.83 9.24
C ASP A 153 -9.83 -21.19 7.87
N TYR A 154 -8.72 -20.48 7.82
CA TYR A 154 -8.23 -19.77 6.62
C TYR A 154 -7.12 -20.52 5.88
N VAL A 155 -6.24 -21.15 6.62
CA VAL A 155 -5.07 -21.84 6.07
C VAL A 155 -5.40 -23.26 5.64
N GLY A 156 -6.39 -23.89 6.27
CA GLY A 156 -6.76 -25.29 6.14
C GLY A 156 -6.34 -26.10 7.37
N HIS A 157 -6.97 -27.24 7.53
CA HIS A 157 -6.70 -28.13 8.64
C HIS A 157 -5.67 -29.20 8.24
N PRO A 158 -4.70 -29.51 9.10
CA PRO A 158 -3.98 -30.76 8.96
C PRO A 158 -4.99 -31.91 9.00
N VAL A 159 -4.81 -32.93 8.21
CA VAL A 159 -5.68 -34.11 8.25
C VAL A 159 -5.48 -34.82 9.60
N THR A 160 -6.13 -34.27 10.63
CA THR A 160 -5.90 -34.63 12.05
C THR A 160 -6.11 -36.12 12.31
N SER A 161 -7.07 -36.73 11.63
CA SER A 161 -7.33 -38.18 11.72
C SER A 161 -6.16 -39.03 11.22
N LYS A 162 -5.42 -38.55 10.23
CA LYS A 162 -4.21 -39.22 9.69
C LYS A 162 -3.01 -38.98 10.59
N VAL A 163 -2.84 -37.72 11.09
CA VAL A 163 -1.76 -37.38 12.01
C VAL A 163 -1.86 -38.19 13.31
N LEU A 164 -3.05 -38.31 13.90
CA LEU A 164 -3.28 -39.06 15.15
C LEU A 164 -3.08 -40.58 14.99
N ARG A 165 -3.28 -41.12 13.78
CA ARG A 165 -3.05 -42.54 13.47
C ARG A 165 -1.61 -42.84 13.04
N GLY A 166 -0.76 -41.81 12.89
CA GLY A 166 0.55 -41.96 12.31
C GLY A 166 0.52 -42.29 10.83
N ASP A 167 -0.63 -42.07 10.15
CA ASP A 167 -0.77 -42.31 8.73
C ASP A 167 0.04 -41.30 7.93
N TRP A 168 0.69 -41.80 6.90
CA TRP A 168 1.40 -40.95 5.96
C TRP A 168 0.50 -40.64 4.74
N PRO A 169 0.61 -39.43 4.16
CA PRO A 169 1.38 -38.26 4.60
C PRO A 169 0.58 -37.36 5.56
N PRO A 170 1.24 -36.79 6.58
CA PRO A 170 0.67 -35.68 7.32
C PRO A 170 0.77 -34.43 6.43
N HIS A 171 -0.26 -34.10 5.69
CA HIS A 171 -0.28 -32.98 4.78
C HIS A 171 -1.42 -32.01 5.08
N LEU A 172 -1.21 -30.76 4.68
CA LEU A 172 -2.22 -29.71 4.73
C LEU A 172 -3.18 -29.86 3.54
N GLU A 173 -4.49 -29.87 3.79
CA GLU A 173 -5.47 -29.73 2.71
C GLU A 173 -5.59 -28.26 2.32
N LYS A 174 -5.19 -27.95 1.10
CA LYS A 174 -5.16 -26.57 0.59
C LYS A 174 -6.40 -26.16 -0.19
N GLU A 175 -7.32 -27.08 -0.45
CA GLU A 175 -8.55 -26.72 -1.15
C GLU A 175 -9.32 -25.67 -0.35
N ASN A 176 -9.69 -24.57 -1.01
CA ASN A 176 -10.38 -23.43 -0.37
C ASN A 176 -9.60 -22.81 0.80
N SER A 177 -8.30 -22.64 0.66
CA SER A 177 -7.45 -21.98 1.66
C SER A 177 -6.66 -20.80 1.09
N ILE A 178 -6.25 -19.89 1.98
CA ILE A 178 -5.33 -18.78 1.60
C ILE A 178 -3.94 -19.28 1.23
N ALA A 179 -3.60 -20.51 1.61
CA ALA A 179 -2.31 -21.12 1.27
C ALA A 179 -2.18 -21.48 -0.22
N HIS A 180 -3.30 -21.51 -0.95
CA HIS A 180 -3.33 -21.92 -2.36
C HIS A 180 -4.03 -20.90 -3.28
N ALA A 181 -4.80 -19.96 -2.72
CA ALA A 181 -5.57 -19.03 -3.52
C ALA A 181 -4.70 -17.82 -3.95
N PRO A 182 -4.56 -17.57 -5.26
CA PRO A 182 -3.88 -16.38 -5.77
C PRO A 182 -4.68 -15.09 -5.53
N PHE A 183 -6.00 -15.19 -5.35
CA PHE A 183 -6.88 -14.07 -5.00
C PHE A 183 -7.54 -14.31 -3.65
N ILE A 184 -7.29 -13.43 -2.70
CA ILE A 184 -7.77 -13.55 -1.32
C ILE A 184 -8.58 -12.31 -0.96
N LEU A 185 -9.77 -12.52 -0.39
CA LEU A 185 -10.54 -11.47 0.28
C LEU A 185 -10.95 -11.95 1.67
N LEU A 186 -10.52 -11.22 2.69
CA LEU A 186 -11.03 -11.33 4.04
C LEU A 186 -12.00 -10.16 4.30
N ASP A 187 -13.29 -10.44 4.19
CA ASP A 187 -14.34 -9.44 4.45
C ASP A 187 -14.53 -9.28 5.97
N GLU A 188 -14.65 -8.05 6.45
CA GLU A 188 -14.67 -7.71 7.87
C GLU A 188 -13.41 -8.15 8.66
N MET A 189 -12.23 -8.16 8.01
CA MET A 189 -10.99 -8.67 8.61
C MET A 189 -10.70 -8.11 10.01
N PHE A 190 -11.10 -6.88 10.30
CA PHE A 190 -10.75 -6.19 11.54
C PHE A 190 -11.72 -6.46 12.70
N VAL A 191 -12.76 -7.27 12.52
CA VAL A 191 -13.61 -7.72 13.62
C VAL A 191 -12.91 -8.75 14.52
N ASN A 192 -11.87 -9.41 13.98
CA ASN A 192 -11.03 -10.36 14.70
C ASN A 192 -9.60 -9.81 14.86
N PRO A 193 -9.25 -9.18 16.00
CA PRO A 193 -7.92 -8.60 16.20
C PRO A 193 -6.80 -9.63 16.22
N LYS A 194 -7.06 -10.88 16.64
CA LYS A 194 -6.07 -11.96 16.65
C LYS A 194 -5.71 -12.38 15.23
N LEU A 195 -6.73 -12.56 14.39
CA LEU A 195 -6.53 -12.87 12.98
C LEU A 195 -5.82 -11.71 12.27
N ALA A 196 -6.26 -10.47 12.49
CA ALA A 196 -5.63 -9.29 11.91
C ALA A 196 -4.13 -9.22 12.27
N ALA A 197 -3.76 -9.55 13.52
CA ALA A 197 -2.37 -9.62 13.95
C ALA A 197 -1.59 -10.76 13.25
N ALA A 198 -2.18 -11.96 13.15
CA ALA A 198 -1.57 -13.09 12.45
C ALA A 198 -1.34 -12.79 10.96
N MET A 199 -2.24 -12.04 10.33
CA MET A 199 -2.11 -11.62 8.93
C MET A 199 -1.01 -10.58 8.70
N HIS A 200 -0.40 -9.98 9.75
CA HIS A 200 0.66 -8.99 9.56
C HIS A 200 1.86 -9.55 8.79
N THR A 201 2.34 -10.73 9.15
CA THR A 201 3.44 -11.41 8.47
C THR A 201 3.01 -11.86 7.07
N PHE A 202 1.81 -12.43 6.98
CA PHE A 202 1.26 -12.87 5.71
C PHE A 202 1.16 -11.74 4.67
N VAL A 203 0.63 -10.58 5.04
CA VAL A 203 0.51 -9.45 4.12
C VAL A 203 1.87 -8.89 3.70
N ASN A 204 2.87 -8.87 4.58
CA ASN A 204 4.18 -8.31 4.27
C ASN A 204 5.12 -9.29 3.59
N GLU A 205 5.24 -10.48 4.15
CA GLU A 205 6.29 -11.46 3.84
C GLU A 205 5.74 -12.63 3.03
N LYS A 206 4.40 -12.68 2.85
CA LYS A 206 3.69 -13.79 2.21
C LYS A 206 3.95 -15.13 2.91
N GLU A 207 4.13 -15.09 4.21
CA GLU A 207 4.40 -16.25 5.05
C GLU A 207 3.42 -16.33 6.22
N ILE A 208 2.97 -17.56 6.53
CA ILE A 208 2.19 -17.86 7.73
C ILE A 208 2.94 -18.92 8.52
N HIS A 209 3.22 -18.62 9.78
CA HIS A 209 3.73 -19.64 10.69
C HIS A 209 2.57 -20.46 11.25
N TYR A 210 2.54 -21.74 10.91
CA TYR A 210 1.49 -22.67 11.36
C TYR A 210 2.05 -23.60 12.44
N PRO A 211 1.52 -23.55 13.67
CA PRO A 211 2.01 -24.39 14.76
C PRO A 211 1.97 -25.88 14.41
N GLY A 212 3.09 -26.58 14.56
CA GLY A 212 3.21 -28.00 14.27
C GLY A 212 3.43 -28.41 12.81
N LEU A 213 3.21 -27.51 11.84
CA LEU A 213 3.49 -27.77 10.42
C LEU A 213 4.71 -27.01 9.89
N GLY A 214 5.00 -25.84 10.43
CA GLY A 214 6.09 -24.97 9.95
C GLY A 214 5.59 -23.70 9.29
N THR A 215 6.40 -23.13 8.41
CA THR A 215 6.08 -21.89 7.70
C THR A 215 5.50 -22.22 6.33
N ILE A 216 4.30 -21.70 6.09
CA ILE A 216 3.61 -21.79 4.80
C ILE A 216 3.94 -20.51 4.02
N ARG A 217 4.53 -20.66 2.86
CA ARG A 217 4.80 -19.57 1.91
C ARG A 217 3.74 -19.55 0.85
N THR A 218 3.31 -18.35 0.47
CA THR A 218 2.36 -18.13 -0.62
C THR A 218 2.87 -17.05 -1.54
N ASP A 219 2.44 -17.05 -2.77
CA ASP A 219 2.74 -15.96 -3.71
C ASP A 219 1.45 -15.40 -4.31
N TYR A 220 0.49 -15.07 -3.43
CA TYR A 220 -0.78 -14.50 -3.88
C TYR A 220 -0.57 -13.31 -4.84
N LEU A 221 -1.42 -13.23 -5.83
CA LEU A 221 -1.45 -12.10 -6.77
C LEU A 221 -2.15 -10.89 -6.16
N LEU A 222 -3.21 -11.13 -5.37
CA LEU A 222 -3.99 -10.09 -4.74
C LEU A 222 -4.49 -10.53 -3.36
N PHE A 223 -4.10 -9.79 -2.33
CA PHE A 223 -4.66 -9.87 -0.99
C PHE A 223 -5.52 -8.63 -0.73
N ALA A 224 -6.81 -8.84 -0.57
CA ALA A 224 -7.76 -7.80 -0.21
C ALA A 224 -8.26 -8.03 1.22
N ALA A 225 -8.27 -6.97 2.02
CA ALA A 225 -9.07 -6.90 3.23
C ALA A 225 -10.25 -5.96 2.98
N ALA A 226 -11.40 -6.28 3.55
CA ALA A 226 -12.52 -5.36 3.48
C ALA A 226 -13.05 -5.05 4.88
N THR A 227 -13.66 -3.88 5.01
CA THR A 227 -14.29 -3.42 6.24
C THR A 227 -15.45 -2.47 5.93
N ASN A 228 -16.40 -2.42 6.85
CA ASN A 228 -17.45 -1.42 6.80
C ASN A 228 -17.01 -0.14 7.50
N PRO A 229 -17.33 1.05 6.96
CA PRO A 229 -17.14 2.29 7.67
C PRO A 229 -18.12 2.37 8.85
N VAL A 230 -17.61 2.74 10.02
CA VAL A 230 -18.47 3.06 11.17
C VAL A 230 -18.75 4.56 11.11
N ASN A 231 -20.01 4.94 11.00
CA ASN A 231 -20.47 6.34 10.98
C ASN A 231 -19.70 7.22 9.97
N GLU A 232 -19.47 6.68 8.73
CA GLU A 232 -18.76 7.36 7.65
C GLU A 232 -17.29 7.72 7.93
N ASN A 233 -16.83 7.57 9.17
CA ASN A 233 -15.44 7.79 9.57
C ASN A 233 -14.79 6.47 10.01
N TYR A 234 -14.14 5.77 9.10
CA TYR A 234 -13.49 4.49 9.39
C TYR A 234 -12.37 4.60 10.44
N GLN A 235 -11.78 5.80 10.63
CA GLN A 235 -10.75 6.03 11.64
C GLN A 235 -11.30 6.00 13.08
N THR A 236 -12.61 6.19 13.26
CA THR A 236 -13.25 6.06 14.58
C THR A 236 -13.51 4.60 14.96
N ASN A 237 -13.41 3.66 14.02
CA ASN A 237 -13.52 2.24 14.32
C ASN A 237 -12.34 1.81 15.22
N PRO A 238 -12.57 1.34 16.45
CA PRO A 238 -11.50 0.93 17.37
C PRO A 238 -10.58 -0.14 16.80
N ASN A 239 -11.11 -1.02 15.95
CA ASN A 239 -10.37 -2.10 15.32
C ASN A 239 -9.45 -1.61 14.20
N LEU A 240 -9.74 -0.44 13.61
CA LEU A 240 -8.92 0.21 12.59
C LEU A 240 -7.89 1.20 13.19
N ARG A 241 -7.89 1.42 14.50
CA ARG A 241 -6.91 2.29 15.17
C ARG A 241 -5.48 1.74 15.11
N ASN A 242 -5.31 0.47 14.78
CA ASN A 242 -3.97 -0.09 14.60
C ASN A 242 -3.39 0.35 13.25
N MET A 243 -2.82 1.56 13.24
CA MET A 243 -2.14 2.13 12.07
C MET A 243 -1.07 1.21 11.49
N ALA A 244 -0.44 0.38 12.33
CA ALA A 244 0.58 -0.56 11.88
C ALA A 244 0.00 -1.65 10.97
N THR A 245 -1.25 -2.05 11.17
CA THR A 245 -1.95 -3.00 10.27
C THR A 245 -2.37 -2.33 8.98
N LEU A 246 -2.96 -1.12 9.08
CA LEU A 246 -3.41 -0.38 7.90
C LEU A 246 -2.26 -0.01 6.98
N ASP A 247 -1.12 0.36 7.55
CA ASP A 247 0.09 0.76 6.80
C ASP A 247 0.70 -0.37 5.95
N ARG A 248 0.22 -1.61 6.10
CA ARG A 248 0.62 -2.76 5.28
C ARG A 248 -0.08 -2.82 3.93
N PHE A 249 -1.24 -2.21 3.83
CA PHE A 249 -1.96 -2.12 2.55
C PHE A 249 -1.37 -1.00 1.69
N THR A 250 -1.14 -1.30 0.44
CA THR A 250 -0.58 -0.32 -0.51
C THR A 250 -1.65 0.63 -1.00
N ILE A 251 -2.86 0.13 -1.20
CA ILE A 251 -4.00 0.86 -1.75
C ILE A 251 -5.19 0.77 -0.80
N CYS A 252 -5.92 1.87 -0.64
CA CYS A 252 -7.25 1.90 -0.03
C CYS A 252 -8.27 2.44 -1.03
N ALA A 253 -9.37 1.71 -1.21
CA ALA A 253 -10.46 2.13 -2.07
C ALA A 253 -11.78 2.13 -1.30
N PHE A 254 -12.51 3.24 -1.40
CA PHE A 254 -13.83 3.39 -0.81
C PHE A 254 -14.90 3.00 -1.83
N VAL A 255 -15.84 2.17 -1.40
CA VAL A 255 -16.89 1.63 -2.25
C VAL A 255 -18.24 1.95 -1.64
N SER A 256 -18.94 2.92 -2.19
CA SER A 256 -20.31 3.25 -1.77
C SER A 256 -21.32 2.24 -2.34
N THR A 257 -22.46 2.09 -1.70
CA THR A 257 -23.57 1.31 -2.23
C THR A 257 -24.08 1.99 -3.51
N PRO A 258 -24.17 1.28 -4.64
CA PRO A 258 -24.70 1.85 -5.88
C PRO A 258 -26.23 2.03 -5.81
N ASP A 259 -26.76 2.86 -6.68
CA ASP A 259 -28.22 2.98 -6.87
C ASP A 259 -28.81 1.70 -7.50
N SER A 260 -30.14 1.52 -7.38
CA SER A 260 -30.83 0.30 -7.80
C SER A 260 -30.60 -0.04 -9.28
N ARG A 261 -30.52 0.96 -10.16
CA ARG A 261 -30.29 0.76 -11.59
C ARG A 261 -28.88 0.24 -11.84
N SER A 262 -27.89 0.82 -11.16
CA SER A 262 -26.50 0.37 -11.23
C SER A 262 -26.31 -1.04 -10.65
N VAL A 263 -27.09 -1.40 -9.62
CA VAL A 263 -27.13 -2.76 -9.06
C VAL A 263 -27.60 -3.76 -10.11
N GLU A 264 -28.75 -3.51 -10.72
CA GLU A 264 -29.35 -4.41 -11.73
C GLU A 264 -28.42 -4.59 -12.93
N GLU A 265 -27.86 -3.49 -13.45
CA GLU A 265 -26.93 -3.53 -14.57
C GLU A 265 -25.65 -4.33 -14.22
N THR A 266 -25.11 -4.12 -13.02
CA THR A 266 -23.91 -4.84 -12.56
C THR A 266 -24.18 -6.33 -12.41
N ILE A 267 -25.32 -6.72 -11.81
CA ILE A 267 -25.68 -8.15 -11.68
C ILE A 267 -25.77 -8.82 -13.05
N ARG A 268 -26.49 -8.19 -14.00
CA ARG A 268 -26.60 -8.73 -15.37
C ARG A 268 -25.24 -8.92 -16.04
N LYS A 269 -24.33 -7.96 -15.89
CA LYS A 269 -22.98 -8.06 -16.47
C LYS A 269 -22.14 -9.16 -15.80
N LEU A 270 -22.26 -9.33 -14.48
CA LEU A 270 -21.57 -10.40 -13.75
C LEU A 270 -22.12 -11.80 -14.09
N GLU A 271 -23.40 -11.92 -14.42
CA GLU A 271 -23.97 -13.17 -14.93
C GLU A 271 -23.39 -13.55 -16.29
N ILE A 272 -23.33 -12.58 -17.22
CA ILE A 272 -22.71 -12.79 -18.54
C ILE A 272 -21.25 -13.18 -18.42
N LEU A 273 -20.52 -12.63 -17.44
CA LEU A 273 -19.11 -12.91 -17.24
C LEU A 273 -18.81 -14.42 -17.00
N LYS A 274 -19.77 -15.18 -16.48
CA LYS A 274 -19.59 -16.63 -16.25
C LYS A 274 -19.32 -17.38 -17.54
N ASP A 275 -19.88 -16.92 -18.65
CA ASP A 275 -19.78 -17.53 -19.97
C ASP A 275 -18.64 -16.94 -20.82
N VAL A 276 -18.05 -15.81 -20.38
CA VAL A 276 -16.93 -15.18 -21.09
C VAL A 276 -15.63 -15.93 -20.76
N PRO A 277 -14.83 -16.33 -21.74
CA PRO A 277 -13.53 -16.95 -21.47
C PRO A 277 -12.59 -15.97 -20.74
N PRO A 278 -11.58 -16.46 -20.00
CA PRO A 278 -10.56 -15.61 -19.41
C PRO A 278 -9.91 -14.71 -20.46
N LEU A 279 -9.66 -13.46 -20.08
CA LEU A 279 -9.14 -12.42 -20.98
C LEU A 279 -7.63 -12.18 -20.81
N ILE A 280 -7.07 -12.62 -19.70
CA ILE A 280 -5.69 -12.35 -19.30
C ILE A 280 -5.04 -13.67 -18.92
N ASP A 281 -3.85 -13.90 -19.44
CA ASP A 281 -2.95 -14.95 -18.94
C ASP A 281 -2.18 -14.41 -17.71
N GLU A 282 -1.99 -15.24 -16.71
CA GLU A 282 -1.27 -14.87 -15.48
C GLU A 282 0.14 -14.33 -15.76
N LYS A 283 0.84 -14.88 -16.77
CA LYS A 283 2.14 -14.36 -17.23
C LYS A 283 2.10 -12.90 -17.63
N THR A 284 0.98 -12.45 -18.18
CA THR A 284 0.78 -11.03 -18.55
C THR A 284 0.81 -10.12 -17.32
N ILE A 285 0.32 -10.61 -16.16
CA ILE A 285 0.34 -9.85 -14.91
C ILE A 285 1.79 -9.70 -14.42
N PHE A 286 2.57 -10.78 -14.45
CA PHE A 286 3.99 -10.71 -14.05
C PHE A 286 4.81 -9.81 -14.98
N SER A 287 4.56 -9.87 -16.30
CA SER A 287 5.16 -8.95 -17.26
C SER A 287 4.81 -7.49 -16.94
N ALA A 288 3.52 -7.21 -16.70
CA ALA A 288 3.06 -5.87 -16.34
C ALA A 288 3.69 -5.37 -15.03
N ARG A 289 3.84 -6.24 -14.00
CA ARG A 289 4.55 -5.89 -12.76
C ARG A 289 5.99 -5.47 -13.02
N SER A 290 6.71 -6.24 -13.84
CA SER A 290 8.10 -5.92 -14.20
C SER A 290 8.20 -4.61 -14.98
N GLU A 291 7.26 -4.32 -15.87
CA GLU A 291 7.22 -3.07 -16.63
C GLU A 291 6.89 -1.87 -15.72
N VAL A 292 5.91 -2.02 -14.83
CA VAL A 292 5.54 -1.00 -13.84
C VAL A 292 6.71 -0.71 -12.89
N GLU A 293 7.43 -1.72 -12.43
CA GLU A 293 8.59 -1.52 -11.56
C GLU A 293 9.67 -0.66 -12.22
N LYS A 294 9.95 -0.92 -13.49
CA LYS A 294 10.97 -0.20 -14.28
C LYS A 294 10.51 1.17 -14.77
N MET A 295 9.21 1.46 -14.73
CA MET A 295 8.67 2.72 -15.23
C MET A 295 9.26 3.92 -14.48
N PRO A 296 9.76 4.97 -15.18
CA PRO A 296 10.26 6.18 -14.54
C PRO A 296 9.12 7.06 -14.03
N ILE A 297 9.41 7.86 -13.00
CA ILE A 297 8.56 8.96 -12.55
C ILE A 297 9.22 10.26 -13.01
N GLU A 298 8.42 11.21 -13.46
CA GLU A 298 8.91 12.54 -13.82
C GLU A 298 9.57 13.21 -12.62
N LYS A 299 10.77 13.78 -12.81
CA LYS A 299 11.59 14.34 -11.73
C LYS A 299 10.85 15.41 -10.91
N ASP A 300 10.11 16.30 -11.56
CA ASP A 300 9.32 17.35 -10.89
C ASP A 300 8.21 16.73 -10.03
N ALA A 301 7.52 15.71 -10.54
CA ALA A 301 6.47 15.00 -9.82
C ALA A 301 7.02 14.26 -8.58
N GLU A 302 8.18 13.61 -8.73
CA GLU A 302 8.86 12.94 -7.62
C GLU A 302 9.30 13.92 -6.53
N GLN A 303 9.85 15.06 -6.91
CA GLN A 303 10.27 16.11 -5.98
C GLN A 303 9.09 16.70 -5.21
N LYS A 304 7.95 16.94 -5.89
CA LYS A 304 6.72 17.41 -5.24
C LYS A 304 6.15 16.38 -4.27
N LEU A 305 6.22 15.11 -4.61
CA LEU A 305 5.85 14.03 -3.70
C LEU A 305 6.71 14.02 -2.43
N MET A 306 8.03 14.15 -2.59
CA MET A 306 8.95 14.21 -1.45
C MET A 306 8.65 15.40 -0.55
N LEU A 307 8.42 16.58 -1.14
CA LEU A 307 8.04 17.77 -0.37
C LEU A 307 6.71 17.56 0.37
N LEU A 308 5.69 16.99 -0.28
CA LEU A 308 4.42 16.68 0.38
C LEU A 308 4.64 15.75 1.59
N ALA A 309 5.42 14.69 1.41
CA ALA A 309 5.73 13.75 2.47
C ALA A 309 6.41 14.43 3.66
N ASP A 310 7.40 15.27 3.39
CA ASP A 310 8.13 16.02 4.41
C ASP A 310 7.23 17.00 5.19
N VAL A 311 6.35 17.74 4.51
CA VAL A 311 5.44 18.68 5.19
C VAL A 311 4.30 18.00 5.93
N LEU A 312 4.00 16.75 5.61
CA LEU A 312 3.03 15.93 6.36
C LEU A 312 3.66 15.18 7.53
N ASP A 313 4.95 14.84 7.46
CA ASP A 313 5.63 14.10 8.54
C ASP A 313 5.84 14.97 9.78
N SER A 314 6.17 16.22 9.58
CA SER A 314 6.50 17.10 10.70
C SER A 314 5.97 18.52 10.52
N CYS A 315 5.28 19.01 11.53
CA CYS A 315 5.18 20.45 11.72
C CYS A 315 6.59 21.02 11.83
N PHE A 316 6.87 22.10 11.10
CA PHE A 316 8.16 22.80 11.12
C PHE A 316 8.64 23.14 12.55
N PHE A 317 7.70 23.32 13.48
CA PHE A 317 7.98 23.57 14.89
C PHE A 317 8.02 22.30 15.76
N SER A 318 7.42 21.19 15.35
CA SER A 318 7.42 19.95 16.12
C SER A 318 8.73 19.16 16.02
N THR A 319 9.51 19.35 14.95
CA THR A 319 10.85 18.76 14.84
C THR A 319 11.75 19.27 15.97
N ALA A 320 11.64 20.56 16.33
CA ALA A 320 12.34 21.11 17.49
C ALA A 320 11.85 20.49 18.83
N GLN A 321 10.60 20.02 18.90
CA GLN A 321 10.08 19.32 20.10
C GLN A 321 10.55 17.87 20.17
N LEU A 322 10.67 17.17 19.05
CA LEU A 322 11.19 15.80 18.99
C LEU A 322 12.68 15.77 19.37
N GLU A 323 13.51 16.63 18.80
CA GLU A 323 14.92 16.77 19.17
C GLU A 323 15.11 17.14 20.65
N ARG A 324 14.19 17.89 21.25
CA ARG A 324 14.21 18.21 22.68
C ARG A 324 13.73 17.05 23.55
N ARG A 325 12.77 16.23 23.08
CA ARG A 325 12.37 14.99 23.76
C ARG A 325 13.51 13.98 23.80
N GLU A 326 14.23 13.83 22.70
CA GLU A 326 15.41 12.96 22.63
C GLU A 326 16.56 13.43 23.52
N ARG A 327 16.70 14.74 23.73
CA ARG A 327 17.72 15.34 24.61
C ARG A 327 17.29 15.46 26.08
N GLY A 328 16.11 14.94 26.45
CA GLY A 328 15.63 14.96 27.85
C GLY A 328 15.29 16.36 28.42
N THR A 329 15.18 17.37 27.58
CA THR A 329 14.79 18.70 27.98
C THR A 329 13.27 18.86 27.98
N SER A 330 12.73 19.48 29.05
CA SER A 330 11.29 19.59 29.36
C SER A 330 10.42 19.97 28.16
N PRO A 331 9.28 19.26 27.97
CA PRO A 331 8.35 19.53 26.87
C PRO A 331 7.54 20.83 27.00
N PHE A 332 7.72 21.57 28.08
CA PHE A 332 6.88 22.74 28.44
C PHE A 332 7.30 24.09 27.85
N LEU A 333 8.39 24.13 27.10
CA LEU A 333 8.82 25.39 26.49
C LEU A 333 8.36 25.43 25.02
N ILE A 334 7.29 26.19 24.82
CA ILE A 334 6.64 26.55 23.57
C ILE A 334 5.59 25.52 23.13
N GLN A 335 4.41 25.58 23.76
CA GLN A 335 3.18 25.25 23.04
C GLN A 335 3.12 26.22 21.86
N HIS A 336 3.46 25.74 20.68
CA HIS A 336 3.25 26.49 19.46
C HIS A 336 1.75 26.56 19.23
N GLU A 337 1.16 27.72 19.50
CA GLU A 337 -0.23 27.95 19.14
C GLU A 337 -0.33 28.05 17.62
N CYS A 338 -0.86 27.01 17.00
CA CYS A 338 -1.12 26.99 15.55
C CYS A 338 -1.91 28.22 15.09
N SER A 339 -2.73 28.80 15.96
CA SER A 339 -3.47 30.05 15.73
C SER A 339 -2.59 31.23 15.38
N LEU A 340 -1.39 31.30 15.94
CA LEU A 340 -0.40 32.40 15.73
C LEU A 340 0.61 32.07 14.63
N CYS A 341 0.60 30.85 14.07
CA CYS A 341 1.54 30.43 13.06
C CYS A 341 1.27 31.11 11.71
N VAL A 342 2.27 31.72 11.10
CA VAL A 342 2.17 32.30 9.75
C VAL A 342 1.78 31.26 8.70
N PHE A 343 2.20 30.02 8.90
CA PHE A 343 1.87 28.90 8.01
C PHE A 343 0.54 28.23 8.37
N LYS A 344 -0.24 28.75 9.33
CA LYS A 344 -1.49 28.11 9.79
C LYS A 344 -2.45 27.77 8.66
N ASP A 345 -2.55 28.64 7.65
CA ASP A 345 -3.46 28.46 6.52
C ASP A 345 -2.88 27.56 5.43
N THR A 346 -1.58 27.28 5.46
CA THR A 346 -0.86 26.45 4.49
C THR A 346 -0.20 25.24 5.12
N CYS A 347 -0.18 25.12 6.45
CA CYS A 347 0.45 24.02 7.17
C CYS A 347 -0.36 22.73 7.00
N LEU A 348 0.14 21.83 6.17
CA LEU A 348 -0.53 20.56 5.89
C LEU A 348 -0.48 19.59 7.07
N ALA A 349 0.58 19.61 7.88
CA ALA A 349 0.70 18.79 9.08
C ALA A 349 -0.39 19.06 10.14
N ARG A 350 -1.08 20.20 10.04
CA ARG A 350 -2.26 20.52 10.85
C ARG A 350 -3.47 19.66 10.49
N PHE A 351 -3.59 19.27 9.24
CA PHE A 351 -4.74 18.57 8.70
C PHE A 351 -4.54 17.05 8.65
N ALA A 352 -3.31 16.63 8.35
CA ALA A 352 -2.95 15.21 8.27
C ALA A 352 -1.46 15.00 8.56
N SER A 353 -1.10 13.86 9.14
CA SER A 353 0.30 13.46 9.31
C SER A 353 0.51 12.01 8.86
N VAL A 354 1.68 11.72 8.29
CA VAL A 354 2.03 10.40 7.74
C VAL A 354 3.41 9.95 8.17
N SER A 355 3.65 8.64 8.13
CA SER A 355 5.00 8.08 8.14
C SER A 355 5.59 8.16 6.73
N THR A 356 6.62 8.97 6.54
CA THR A 356 7.16 9.36 5.23
C THR A 356 7.57 8.18 4.36
N THR A 357 8.37 7.24 4.89
CA THR A 357 9.03 6.22 4.07
C THR A 357 8.03 5.33 3.31
N ARG A 358 7.08 4.71 4.02
CA ARG A 358 6.11 3.80 3.39
C ARG A 358 5.12 4.55 2.52
N PHE A 359 4.75 5.78 2.91
CA PHE A 359 3.88 6.62 2.11
C PHE A 359 4.50 6.88 0.74
N VAL A 360 5.74 7.39 0.70
CA VAL A 360 6.45 7.69 -0.57
C VAL A 360 6.61 6.46 -1.44
N ILE A 361 7.06 5.33 -0.85
CA ILE A 361 7.24 4.07 -1.60
C ILE A 361 5.91 3.62 -2.24
N SER A 362 4.82 3.65 -1.48
CA SER A 362 3.51 3.23 -1.97
C SER A 362 2.95 4.17 -3.02
N VAL A 363 3.07 5.49 -2.84
CA VAL A 363 2.64 6.46 -3.86
C VAL A 363 3.42 6.26 -5.15
N LYS A 364 4.75 6.08 -5.10
CA LYS A 364 5.57 5.80 -6.29
C LYS A 364 5.12 4.54 -7.03
N LYS A 365 4.88 3.45 -6.31
CA LYS A 365 4.38 2.19 -6.89
C LYS A 365 3.03 2.39 -7.59
N VAL A 366 2.09 3.00 -6.89
CA VAL A 366 0.72 3.19 -7.40
C VAL A 366 0.69 4.20 -8.55
N ALA A 367 1.49 5.28 -8.51
CA ALA A 367 1.58 6.25 -9.60
C ALA A 367 2.08 5.60 -10.90
N LYS A 368 3.10 4.76 -10.82
CA LYS A 368 3.59 3.98 -11.96
C LYS A 368 2.51 3.06 -12.52
N ALA A 369 1.76 2.37 -11.66
CA ALA A 369 0.66 1.49 -12.08
C ALA A 369 -0.47 2.28 -12.75
N VAL A 370 -0.85 3.44 -12.22
CA VAL A 370 -1.87 4.33 -12.81
C VAL A 370 -1.42 4.82 -14.20
N ALA A 371 -0.17 5.26 -14.33
CA ALA A 371 0.41 5.68 -15.60
C ALA A 371 0.42 4.53 -16.62
N TYR A 372 0.84 3.32 -16.20
CA TYR A 372 0.85 2.12 -17.03
C TYR A 372 -0.56 1.78 -17.56
N LEU A 373 -1.55 1.76 -16.68
CA LEU A 373 -2.95 1.50 -17.05
C LEU A 373 -3.53 2.57 -17.99
N SER A 374 -2.96 3.77 -17.97
CA SER A 374 -3.31 4.87 -18.86
C SER A 374 -2.52 4.83 -20.18
N GLY A 375 -1.60 3.88 -20.36
CA GLY A 375 -0.78 3.71 -21.55
C GLY A 375 0.39 4.72 -21.65
N LYS A 376 0.77 5.35 -20.52
CA LYS A 376 1.90 6.28 -20.47
C LYS A 376 3.23 5.52 -20.32
N GLN A 377 4.32 6.14 -20.75
CA GLN A 377 5.69 5.61 -20.63
C GLN A 377 6.41 6.09 -19.36
N LYS A 378 5.89 7.10 -18.70
CA LYS A 378 6.36 7.66 -17.43
C LYS A 378 5.18 8.10 -16.57
N ALA A 379 5.35 8.06 -15.25
CA ALA A 379 4.36 8.63 -14.33
C ALA A 379 4.60 10.14 -14.19
N GLU A 380 3.54 10.91 -14.29
CA GLU A 380 3.50 12.36 -14.20
C GLU A 380 2.81 12.83 -12.93
N MET A 381 2.75 14.14 -12.68
CA MET A 381 2.14 14.68 -11.45
C MET A 381 0.67 14.28 -11.26
N GLU A 382 -0.08 14.14 -12.35
CA GLU A 382 -1.48 13.69 -12.31
C GLU A 382 -1.60 12.25 -11.79
N ASP A 383 -0.67 11.37 -12.22
CA ASP A 383 -0.63 9.98 -11.79
C ASP A 383 -0.21 9.88 -10.31
N VAL A 384 0.71 10.77 -9.86
CA VAL A 384 1.10 10.90 -8.46
C VAL A 384 -0.10 11.39 -7.61
N ALA A 385 -0.84 12.39 -8.08
CA ALA A 385 -2.04 12.88 -7.39
C ALA A 385 -3.12 11.78 -7.28
N ALA A 386 -3.35 11.03 -8.36
CA ALA A 386 -4.25 9.88 -8.34
C ALA A 386 -3.77 8.79 -7.38
N ALA A 387 -2.47 8.52 -7.32
CA ALA A 387 -1.89 7.58 -6.37
C ALA A 387 -2.07 8.02 -4.91
N ILE A 388 -1.87 9.31 -4.62
CA ILE A 388 -2.12 9.87 -3.28
C ILE A 388 -3.57 9.65 -2.85
N PHE A 389 -4.52 9.78 -3.76
CA PHE A 389 -5.94 9.52 -3.49
C PHE A 389 -6.21 8.09 -3.00
N TYR A 390 -5.43 7.11 -3.45
CA TYR A 390 -5.53 5.71 -3.01
C TYR A 390 -4.64 5.37 -1.81
N VAL A 391 -3.54 6.06 -1.62
CA VAL A 391 -2.53 5.70 -0.62
C VAL A 391 -2.69 6.44 0.69
N LEU A 392 -3.08 7.72 0.64
CA LEU A 392 -3.14 8.59 1.82
C LEU A 392 -4.28 8.27 2.79
N PRO A 393 -5.49 7.86 2.37
CA PRO A 393 -6.65 7.73 3.26
C PRO A 393 -6.40 6.90 4.51
N HIS A 394 -5.76 5.75 4.39
CA HIS A 394 -5.53 4.79 5.47
C HIS A 394 -4.19 4.93 6.17
N ARG A 395 -3.29 5.78 5.66
CA ARG A 395 -1.94 6.00 6.18
C ARG A 395 -1.80 7.26 6.99
N ALA A 396 -2.69 8.23 6.77
CA ALA A 396 -2.65 9.51 7.47
C ALA A 396 -3.42 9.44 8.79
N LYS A 397 -2.85 10.09 9.81
CA LYS A 397 -3.62 10.55 10.96
C LYS A 397 -4.26 11.86 10.58
N TRP A 398 -5.57 11.85 10.45
CA TRP A 398 -6.35 13.02 10.07
C TRP A 398 -6.77 13.83 11.31
N SER A 399 -6.81 15.15 11.18
CA SER A 399 -7.48 16.03 12.13
C SER A 399 -8.99 15.78 12.06
N GLU A 400 -9.64 15.62 13.20
CA GLU A 400 -11.09 15.44 13.28
C GLU A 400 -11.82 16.64 12.67
N ASP A 401 -11.42 17.88 13.03
CA ASP A 401 -11.99 19.10 12.48
C ASP A 401 -11.90 19.14 10.95
N PHE A 402 -10.75 18.70 10.39
CA PHE A 402 -10.58 18.70 8.94
C PHE A 402 -11.43 17.64 8.23
N ILE A 403 -11.64 16.49 8.85
CA ILE A 403 -12.58 15.48 8.33
C ILE A 403 -14.02 16.03 8.37
N GLU A 404 -14.42 16.69 9.46
CA GLU A 404 -15.74 17.32 9.59
C GLU A 404 -15.94 18.45 8.56
N GLU A 405 -14.95 19.31 8.34
CA GLU A 405 -14.95 20.34 7.28
C GLU A 405 -15.22 19.74 5.89
N ASN A 406 -14.79 18.47 5.67
CA ASN A 406 -15.00 17.74 4.43
C ASN A 406 -16.22 16.81 4.47
N GLY A 407 -17.17 17.07 5.38
CA GLY A 407 -18.43 16.35 5.48
C GLY A 407 -18.29 14.91 6.00
N GLY A 408 -17.33 14.67 6.90
CA GLY A 408 -17.04 13.34 7.44
C GLY A 408 -16.35 12.38 6.44
N ASN A 409 -15.96 12.88 5.27
CA ASN A 409 -15.51 12.05 4.15
C ASN A 409 -14.00 12.16 3.92
N VAL A 410 -13.27 11.09 4.21
CA VAL A 410 -11.80 11.03 4.07
C VAL A 410 -11.34 11.24 2.63
N GLN A 411 -12.08 10.78 1.62
CA GLN A 411 -11.70 10.97 0.22
C GLN A 411 -11.80 12.45 -0.18
N ARG A 412 -12.83 13.17 0.30
CA ARG A 412 -12.94 14.63 0.12
C ARG A 412 -11.82 15.34 0.86
N ALA A 413 -11.46 14.89 2.06
CA ALA A 413 -10.33 15.43 2.80
C ALA A 413 -9.01 15.28 2.03
N VAL A 414 -8.77 14.15 1.35
CA VAL A 414 -7.58 13.99 0.48
C VAL A 414 -7.58 15.01 -0.65
N VAL A 415 -8.72 15.21 -1.32
CA VAL A 415 -8.84 16.23 -2.39
C VAL A 415 -8.57 17.63 -1.83
N GLY A 416 -9.22 18.00 -0.71
CA GLY A 416 -8.99 19.27 -0.04
C GLY A 416 -7.53 19.48 0.41
N LEU A 417 -6.84 18.41 0.83
CA LEU A 417 -5.42 18.46 1.17
C LEU A 417 -4.55 18.72 -0.06
N LEU A 418 -4.84 18.07 -1.19
CA LEU A 418 -4.10 18.28 -2.45
C LEU A 418 -4.30 19.71 -3.00
N GLU A 419 -5.50 20.26 -2.88
CA GLU A 419 -5.77 21.66 -3.22
C GLU A 419 -4.97 22.62 -2.33
N ARG A 420 -4.91 22.37 -1.01
CA ARG A 420 -4.09 23.12 -0.06
C ARG A 420 -2.60 22.98 -0.34
N PHE A 421 -2.16 21.78 -0.75
CA PHE A 421 -0.77 21.56 -1.16
C PHE A 421 -0.41 22.38 -2.41
N SER A 422 -1.29 22.45 -3.39
CA SER A 422 -1.10 23.29 -4.57
C SER A 422 -1.00 24.78 -4.22
N TYR A 423 -1.75 25.23 -3.21
CA TYR A 423 -1.63 26.59 -2.68
C TYR A 423 -0.33 26.78 -1.89
N PHE A 424 0.05 25.80 -1.06
CA PHE A 424 1.31 25.78 -0.32
C PHE A 424 2.51 25.92 -1.25
N LEU A 425 2.55 25.19 -2.37
CA LEU A 425 3.65 25.26 -3.34
C LEU A 425 3.85 26.68 -3.89
N ARG A 426 2.75 27.39 -4.17
CA ARG A 426 2.82 28.78 -4.65
C ARG A 426 3.28 29.77 -3.58
N LYS A 427 2.78 29.59 -2.35
CA LYS A 427 3.09 30.50 -1.24
C LYS A 427 4.48 30.25 -0.68
N TYR A 428 4.93 29.02 -0.64
CA TYR A 428 6.26 28.64 -0.15
C TYR A 428 7.38 29.45 -0.81
N GLU A 429 7.35 29.60 -2.13
CA GLU A 429 8.34 30.41 -2.86
C GLU A 429 8.28 31.90 -2.48
N GLN A 430 7.09 32.42 -2.21
CA GLN A 430 6.91 33.82 -1.81
C GLN A 430 7.38 34.05 -0.38
N ASP A 431 7.05 33.16 0.54
CA ASP A 431 7.41 33.30 1.95
C ASP A 431 8.93 33.21 2.16
N VAL A 432 9.61 32.32 1.44
CA VAL A 432 11.08 32.25 1.45
C VAL A 432 11.71 33.58 0.99
N LYS A 433 11.22 34.15 -0.12
CA LYS A 433 11.69 35.46 -0.59
C LYS A 433 11.49 36.55 0.47
N ARG A 434 10.32 36.58 1.10
CA ARG A 434 10.03 37.57 2.16
C ARG A 434 10.93 37.41 3.38
N VAL A 435 11.26 36.19 3.80
CA VAL A 435 12.20 35.94 4.90
C VAL A 435 13.58 36.49 4.58
N VAL A 436 14.07 36.23 3.39
CA VAL A 436 15.38 36.72 2.95
C VAL A 436 15.38 38.25 2.90
N GLU A 437 14.40 38.86 2.23
CA GLU A 437 14.28 40.33 2.16
C GLU A 437 14.17 41.02 3.53
N ALA A 438 13.37 40.42 4.44
CA ALA A 438 13.20 40.95 5.79
C ALA A 438 14.49 40.86 6.63
N SER A 439 15.23 39.76 6.48
CA SER A 439 16.52 39.54 7.14
C SER A 439 17.55 40.56 6.69
N GLU A 440 17.67 40.84 5.39
CA GLU A 440 18.59 41.84 4.84
C GLU A 440 18.31 43.24 5.32
N LYS A 441 17.03 43.59 5.38
CA LYS A 441 16.61 44.94 5.82
C LYS A 441 16.61 45.09 7.33
N GLY A 442 16.89 44.03 8.08
CA GLY A 442 16.74 44.00 9.53
C GLY A 442 15.31 44.25 10.00
N ASP A 443 14.32 43.88 9.16
CA ASP A 443 12.88 44.04 9.44
C ASP A 443 12.41 42.95 10.39
N VAL A 444 12.67 43.17 11.66
CA VAL A 444 12.32 42.28 12.77
C VAL A 444 10.81 42.03 12.84
N THR A 445 9.99 43.04 12.54
CA THR A 445 8.52 42.93 12.58
C THR A 445 8.01 41.92 11.57
N THR A 446 8.50 42.01 10.34
CA THR A 446 8.15 41.01 9.28
C THR A 446 8.67 39.63 9.64
N LEU A 447 9.91 39.50 10.16
CA LEU A 447 10.45 38.21 10.60
C LEU A 447 9.63 37.58 11.73
N LEU A 448 9.26 38.36 12.75
CA LEU A 448 8.41 37.90 13.85
C LEU A 448 7.04 37.42 13.31
N THR A 449 6.44 38.18 12.40
CA THR A 449 5.18 37.83 11.76
C THR A 449 5.31 36.52 10.97
N ILE A 450 6.39 36.36 10.22
CA ILE A 450 6.67 35.12 9.44
C ILE A 450 6.92 33.93 10.39
N LEU A 451 7.48 34.16 11.56
CA LEU A 451 7.69 33.14 12.59
C LEU A 451 6.42 32.79 13.38
N GLY A 452 5.30 33.48 13.15
CA GLY A 452 4.08 33.32 13.93
C GLY A 452 4.17 33.91 15.35
N LEU A 453 5.11 34.79 15.56
CA LEU A 453 5.25 35.51 16.82
C LEU A 453 4.49 36.85 16.74
N ASN A 454 3.87 37.26 17.85
CA ASN A 454 3.13 38.53 17.88
C ASN A 454 4.08 39.71 17.79
N PRO A 455 4.12 40.48 16.68
CA PRO A 455 5.00 41.64 16.55
C PRO A 455 4.67 42.80 17.51
N ASN A 456 3.47 42.78 18.11
CA ASN A 456 3.00 43.76 19.08
C ASN A 456 3.11 43.28 20.53
N ALA A 457 3.78 42.14 20.77
CA ALA A 457 4.06 41.69 22.12
C ALA A 457 4.86 42.78 22.86
N PRO A 458 4.56 43.09 24.14
CA PRO A 458 5.29 44.07 24.89
C PRO A 458 6.79 43.79 24.83
N LYS A 459 7.62 44.83 24.66
CA LYS A 459 9.07 44.68 24.53
C LYS A 459 9.69 43.87 25.69
N GLU A 460 9.05 43.87 26.83
CA GLU A 460 9.39 43.07 28.01
C GLU A 460 9.16 41.57 27.83
N ALA A 461 8.21 41.16 26.96
CA ALA A 461 7.93 39.78 26.66
C ALA A 461 8.76 39.24 25.47
N VAL A 462 9.31 40.12 24.63
CA VAL A 462 10.11 39.78 23.46
C VAL A 462 11.60 39.68 23.79
N GLY A 463 12.00 40.17 24.97
CA GLY A 463 13.40 40.15 25.39
C GLY A 463 14.30 41.12 24.62
N ASP A 464 15.57 41.09 24.93
CA ASP A 464 16.62 41.87 24.32
C ASP A 464 16.64 41.76 22.78
N VAL A 465 17.05 42.83 22.11
CA VAL A 465 17.25 42.89 20.64
C VAL A 465 18.12 41.71 20.15
N ALA A 466 19.07 41.28 20.97
CA ALA A 466 19.90 40.10 20.71
C ALA A 466 19.07 38.78 20.59
N PHE A 467 18.02 38.63 21.39
CA PHE A 467 17.14 37.47 21.33
C PHE A 467 16.31 37.46 20.04
N VAL A 468 15.79 38.62 19.64
CA VAL A 468 15.02 38.76 18.38
C VAL A 468 15.92 38.52 17.17
N LYS A 469 17.16 39.03 17.22
CA LYS A 469 18.15 38.75 16.18
C LYS A 469 18.52 37.26 16.11
N ALA A 470 18.73 36.63 17.25
CA ALA A 470 18.97 35.18 17.30
C ALA A 470 17.78 34.34 16.76
N LEU A 471 16.54 34.76 17.01
CA LEU A 471 15.35 34.16 16.43
C LEU A 471 15.27 34.37 14.92
N ALA A 472 15.61 35.58 14.45
CA ALA A 472 15.66 35.90 13.03
C ALA A 472 16.73 35.05 12.30
N ASP A 473 17.95 34.97 12.87
CA ASP A 473 19.03 34.13 12.38
C ASP A 473 18.64 32.64 12.38
N GLN A 474 17.93 32.18 13.41
CA GLN A 474 17.42 30.83 13.48
C GLN A 474 16.32 30.55 12.43
N ALA A 475 15.46 31.55 12.16
CA ALA A 475 14.45 31.43 11.09
C ALA A 475 15.10 31.41 9.72
N LEU A 476 16.12 32.25 9.51
CA LEU A 476 16.88 32.23 8.26
C LEU A 476 17.57 30.89 8.05
N LYS A 477 18.33 30.41 9.03
CA LYS A 477 18.96 29.07 8.97
C LYS A 477 17.97 27.94 8.71
N ARG A 478 16.74 28.04 9.23
CA ARG A 478 15.68 27.06 8.95
C ARG A 478 15.13 27.19 7.53
N ALA A 479 14.92 28.42 7.06
CA ALA A 479 14.51 28.64 5.67
C ALA A 479 15.58 28.11 4.70
N GLU A 480 16.85 28.32 4.99
CA GLU A 480 17.99 27.76 4.26
C GLU A 480 18.03 26.24 4.33
N ALA A 481 17.90 25.66 5.52
CA ALA A 481 17.87 24.21 5.70
C ALA A 481 16.68 23.57 4.94
N THR A 482 15.53 24.26 4.91
CA THR A 482 14.36 23.82 4.14
C THR A 482 14.62 23.94 2.64
N LEU A 483 15.22 25.03 2.17
CA LEU A 483 15.64 25.19 0.78
C LEU A 483 16.66 24.14 0.37
N LEU A 484 17.63 23.85 1.23
CA LEU A 484 18.63 22.80 0.99
C LEU A 484 18.01 21.41 0.96
N LYS A 485 17.12 21.11 1.90
CA LYS A 485 16.39 19.85 1.96
C LYS A 485 15.53 19.63 0.72
N HIS A 486 14.93 20.70 0.21
CA HIS A 486 14.06 20.69 -0.97
C HIS A 486 14.70 21.29 -2.21
N ARG A 487 16.02 21.46 -2.20
CA ARG A 487 16.80 22.03 -3.32
C ARG A 487 16.46 21.40 -4.65
N ASP A 488 16.26 20.08 -4.66
CA ASP A 488 15.93 19.33 -5.84
C ASP A 488 14.46 19.48 -6.28
N PHE A 489 13.62 20.05 -5.43
CA PHE A 489 12.25 20.38 -5.75
C PHE A 489 12.12 21.60 -6.68
N LEU A 490 13.03 22.56 -6.52
CA LEU A 490 13.05 23.76 -7.38
C LEU A 490 13.52 23.34 -8.79
N ASN A 491 12.73 23.62 -9.80
CA ASN A 491 13.18 23.42 -11.16
C ASN A 491 14.42 24.32 -11.46
N ASP A 492 15.19 23.99 -12.48
CA ASP A 492 16.49 24.65 -12.70
C ASP A 492 16.38 26.18 -12.86
N LYS A 493 15.28 26.68 -13.47
CA LYS A 493 15.00 28.13 -13.56
C LYS A 493 14.66 28.76 -12.22
N LYS A 494 13.90 28.05 -11.39
CA LYS A 494 13.52 28.51 -10.05
C LYS A 494 14.71 28.43 -9.09
N LYS A 495 15.55 27.40 -9.22
CA LYS A 495 16.82 27.30 -8.49
C LYS A 495 17.74 28.48 -8.84
N GLU A 496 17.85 28.81 -10.12
CA GLU A 496 18.66 29.91 -10.59
C GLU A 496 18.10 31.27 -10.06
N ALA A 497 16.77 31.47 -10.12
CA ALA A 497 16.14 32.68 -9.58
C ALA A 497 16.32 32.80 -8.06
N THR A 498 16.21 31.67 -7.32
CA THR A 498 16.45 31.67 -5.87
C THR A 498 17.91 31.91 -5.54
N ARG A 499 18.83 31.36 -6.34
CA ARG A 499 20.27 31.59 -6.20
C ARG A 499 20.65 33.03 -6.50
N GLN A 500 20.15 33.61 -7.62
CA GLN A 500 20.35 35.02 -7.95
C GLN A 500 19.78 35.94 -6.85
N PHE A 501 18.67 35.57 -6.26
CA PHE A 501 18.08 36.31 -5.16
C PHE A 501 18.94 36.25 -3.89
N LEU A 502 19.46 35.05 -3.55
CA LEU A 502 20.41 34.87 -2.45
C LEU A 502 21.76 35.57 -2.71
N GLU A 503 22.23 35.64 -3.95
CA GLU A 503 23.43 36.31 -4.37
C GLU A 503 23.26 37.85 -4.35
N THR A 504 22.09 38.40 -4.72
CA THR A 504 21.76 39.84 -4.58
C THR A 504 21.55 40.27 -3.14
N ALA A 505 21.22 39.30 -2.29
CA ALA A 505 21.05 39.51 -0.86
C ALA A 505 22.35 39.81 -0.11
N GLY A 506 23.52 39.69 -0.76
CA GLY A 506 24.79 40.20 -0.26
C GLY A 506 25.35 39.48 0.96
N ASP A 507 24.77 38.34 1.36
CA ASP A 507 25.21 37.60 2.54
C ASP A 507 26.10 36.41 2.11
N GLU A 508 27.41 36.67 2.04
CA GLU A 508 28.44 35.68 1.67
C GLU A 508 28.43 34.45 2.59
N GLU A 509 28.01 34.59 3.87
CA GLU A 509 27.89 33.45 4.79
C GLU A 509 26.72 32.52 4.42
N THR A 510 25.63 33.09 3.92
CA THR A 510 24.47 32.31 3.44
C THR A 510 24.83 31.51 2.18
N LEU A 511 25.58 32.11 1.27
CA LEU A 511 26.10 31.46 0.07
C LEU A 511 27.09 30.32 0.39
N ALA A 512 28.00 30.53 1.36
CA ALA A 512 28.94 29.53 1.81
C ALA A 512 28.25 28.33 2.47
N GLY A 513 27.18 28.55 3.23
CA GLY A 513 26.35 27.48 3.80
C GLY A 513 25.65 26.63 2.75
N VAL A 514 25.23 27.24 1.64
CA VAL A 514 24.62 26.54 0.48
C VAL A 514 25.65 25.73 -0.30
N GLU A 515 26.92 26.19 -0.35
CA GLU A 515 27.99 25.48 -1.05
C GLU A 515 28.61 24.33 -0.24
N LEU A 516 28.74 24.48 1.09
CA LEU A 516 29.31 23.44 1.97
C LEU A 516 28.44 22.16 2.03
N THR A 517 27.17 22.24 1.77
CA THR A 517 26.29 21.05 1.70
C THR A 517 26.28 20.40 0.31
N ARG A 518 27.11 20.87 -0.65
CA ARG A 518 27.33 20.22 -1.96
C ARG A 518 28.40 19.11 -1.91
N GLN A 519 29.17 19.01 -0.84
CA GLN A 519 30.11 17.91 -0.58
C GLN A 519 29.48 16.85 0.32
#